data_599ab29ace84d83a51344899541a8e29
#
_entry.id   599ab29ace84d83a51344899541a8e29
#
_cell.length_a   1.000
_cell.length_b   1.000
_cell.length_c   1.000
_cell.angle_alpha   90.00
_cell.angle_beta   90.00
_cell.angle_gamma   90.00
#
_symmetry.space_group_name_H-M   'P 1'
#
loop_
_entity.id
_entity.type
_entity.pdbx_description
1 polymer ?
#
loop_
_entity_poly.entity_id
_entity_poly.type
_entity_poly.pdbx_seq_one_letter_code
_entity_poly.pdbx_strand_id
1 'polypeptide(L)'
;EGQKYNVYSNSITPVAYTRMTEGLIPEDFGKNMQPEHVTPAVLYLASKNAPNGVVMVAGAGVFARIFIHETMGINLGTGEDMTPENIAANWDKVSDMDDARPLQNGGEQTLKIFELINKG
;
A
#
# COMPACT_ATOMS: atom_id res chain seq x y z
N GLU A 1 9.05 5.42 12.89
CA GLU A 1 9.82 6.16 13.93
C GLU A 1 9.23 5.97 15.32
N GLY A 2 7.90 6.00 15.48
CA GLY A 2 7.22 5.90 16.77
C GLY A 2 7.32 4.55 17.47
N GLN A 3 7.56 3.46 16.75
CA GLN A 3 7.51 2.09 17.28
C GLN A 3 8.46 1.88 18.48
N LYS A 4 9.65 2.47 18.47
CA LYS A 4 10.61 2.41 19.58
C LYS A 4 10.10 3.10 20.86
N TYR A 5 9.06 3.92 20.74
CA TYR A 5 8.38 4.59 21.84
C TYR A 5 6.98 4.01 22.10
N ASN A 6 6.69 2.84 21.53
CA ASN A 6 5.38 2.21 21.61
C ASN A 6 4.23 3.07 21.03
N VAL A 7 4.56 3.90 20.03
CA VAL A 7 3.61 4.70 19.26
C VAL A 7 3.42 4.06 17.89
N TYR A 8 2.21 3.65 17.58
CA TYR A 8 1.84 3.00 16.35
C TYR A 8 1.05 3.95 15.46
N SER A 9 1.22 3.82 14.14
CA SER A 9 0.50 4.59 13.15
C SER A 9 -0.12 3.63 12.13
N ASN A 10 -1.42 3.72 11.97
CA ASN A 10 -2.18 2.94 11.01
C ASN A 10 -3.09 3.87 10.20
N SER A 11 -3.48 3.45 9.02
CA SER A 11 -4.37 4.19 8.14
C SER A 11 -5.61 3.35 7.82
N ILE A 12 -6.72 4.04 7.57
CA ILE A 12 -7.95 3.41 7.12
C ILE A 12 -8.39 4.04 5.79
N THR A 13 -8.85 3.22 4.88
CA THR A 13 -9.54 3.64 3.65
C THR A 13 -11.02 3.26 3.80
N PRO A 14 -11.85 4.19 4.29
CA PRO A 14 -13.26 3.90 4.52
C PRO A 14 -14.04 3.94 3.20
N VAL A 15 -15.03 3.06 3.09
CA VAL A 15 -16.04 3.13 2.05
C VAL A 15 -17.41 3.23 2.71
N ALA A 16 -18.09 4.36 2.54
CA ALA A 16 -19.38 4.61 3.15
C ALA A 16 -20.27 5.45 2.21
N TYR A 17 -21.58 5.25 2.33
CA TYR A 17 -22.56 6.08 1.66
C TYR A 17 -22.79 7.35 2.49
N THR A 18 -22.48 8.46 1.90
CA THR A 18 -22.58 9.80 2.52
C THR A 18 -23.06 10.79 1.48
N ARG A 19 -23.33 12.01 1.89
CA ARG A 19 -23.66 13.10 0.94
C ARG A 19 -22.60 13.30 -0.16
N MET A 20 -21.34 12.96 0.11
CA MET A 20 -20.25 13.05 -0.86
C MET A 20 -20.29 11.93 -1.91
N THR A 21 -20.87 10.80 -1.58
CA THR A 21 -20.95 9.61 -2.46
C THR A 21 -22.37 9.40 -3.02
N GLU A 22 -23.31 10.23 -2.63
CA GLU A 22 -24.66 10.27 -3.16
C GLU A 22 -24.62 10.48 -4.68
N GLY A 23 -25.32 9.65 -5.43
CA GLY A 23 -25.29 9.66 -6.90
C GLY A 23 -24.09 8.94 -7.55
N LEU A 24 -23.03 8.59 -6.80
CA LEU A 24 -21.93 7.77 -7.27
C LEU A 24 -22.14 6.27 -6.96
N ILE A 25 -22.81 6.00 -5.84
CA ILE A 25 -23.15 4.65 -5.37
C ILE A 25 -24.67 4.47 -5.54
N PRO A 26 -25.14 3.38 -6.16
CA PRO A 26 -26.58 3.10 -6.22
C PRO A 26 -27.19 3.03 -4.81
N GLU A 27 -28.36 3.64 -4.62
CA GLU A 27 -29.00 3.78 -3.31
C GLU A 27 -29.22 2.44 -2.59
N ASP A 28 -29.55 1.39 -3.35
CA ASP A 28 -29.76 0.05 -2.79
C ASP A 28 -28.48 -0.53 -2.13
N PHE A 29 -27.31 -0.23 -2.69
CA PHE A 29 -26.04 -0.57 -2.05
C PHE A 29 -25.72 0.36 -0.87
N GLY A 30 -26.06 1.64 -1.00
CA GLY A 30 -25.82 2.66 0.01
C GLY A 30 -26.45 2.33 1.37
N LYS A 31 -27.60 1.65 1.40
CA LYS A 31 -28.27 1.23 2.64
C LYS A 31 -27.41 0.34 3.52
N ASN A 32 -26.51 -0.46 2.93
CA ASN A 32 -25.60 -1.37 3.63
C ASN A 32 -24.22 -0.74 3.89
N MET A 33 -24.00 0.49 3.44
CA MET A 33 -22.70 1.17 3.50
C MET A 33 -22.72 2.37 4.45
N GLN A 34 -23.36 2.21 5.60
CA GLN A 34 -23.44 3.28 6.59
C GLN A 34 -22.06 3.57 7.20
N PRO A 35 -21.75 4.84 7.54
CA PRO A 35 -20.48 5.21 8.17
C PRO A 35 -20.14 4.41 9.41
N GLU A 36 -21.15 4.00 10.18
CA GLU A 36 -21.00 3.19 11.40
C GLU A 36 -20.37 1.83 11.14
N HIS A 37 -20.47 1.29 9.93
CA HIS A 37 -19.86 0.01 9.55
C HIS A 37 -18.31 0.09 9.44
N VAL A 38 -17.74 1.29 9.45
CA VAL A 38 -16.30 1.53 9.52
C VAL A 38 -15.77 1.47 10.96
N THR A 39 -16.62 1.76 11.95
CA THR A 39 -16.23 1.89 13.36
C THR A 39 -15.44 0.70 13.91
N PRO A 40 -15.79 -0.57 13.65
CA PRO A 40 -15.03 -1.71 14.18
C PRO A 40 -13.56 -1.71 13.76
N ALA A 41 -13.26 -1.30 12.52
CA ALA A 41 -11.89 -1.19 12.04
C ALA A 41 -11.11 -0.10 12.77
N VAL A 42 -11.73 1.07 12.98
CA VAL A 42 -11.12 2.17 13.74
C VAL A 42 -10.81 1.74 15.17
N LEU A 43 -11.76 1.11 15.85
CA LEU A 43 -11.57 0.63 17.23
C LEU A 43 -10.45 -0.43 17.30
N TYR A 44 -10.40 -1.36 16.35
CA TYR A 44 -9.34 -2.35 16.29
C TYR A 44 -7.96 -1.70 16.08
N LEU A 45 -7.83 -0.81 15.10
CA LEU A 45 -6.56 -0.13 14.81
C LEU A 45 -6.09 0.81 15.95
N ALA A 46 -7.00 1.26 16.82
CA ALA A 46 -6.70 2.05 18.00
C ALA A 46 -6.50 1.19 19.29
N SER A 47 -6.68 -0.11 19.21
CA SER A 47 -6.58 -1.01 20.37
C SER A 47 -5.13 -1.34 20.73
N LYS A 48 -4.93 -1.90 21.92
CA LYS A 48 -3.61 -2.39 22.39
C LYS A 48 -3.06 -3.52 21.52
N ASN A 49 -3.91 -4.25 20.80
CA ASN A 49 -3.53 -5.37 19.94
C ASN A 49 -3.40 -4.94 18.47
N ALA A 50 -3.46 -3.65 18.19
CA ALA A 50 -3.33 -3.14 16.83
C ALA A 50 -1.95 -3.44 16.26
N PRO A 51 -1.87 -3.81 14.97
CA PRO A 51 -0.60 -3.84 14.26
C PRO A 51 -0.06 -2.42 14.09
N ASN A 52 1.15 -2.30 13.53
CA ASN A 52 1.73 -1.02 13.18
C ASN A 52 2.00 -0.95 11.67
N GLY A 53 1.79 0.22 11.05
CA GLY A 53 2.05 0.44 9.64
C GLY A 53 1.05 -0.25 8.70
N VAL A 54 -0.18 -0.43 9.13
CA VAL A 54 -1.23 -1.08 8.33
C VAL A 54 -2.11 -0.03 7.64
N VAL A 55 -2.47 -0.32 6.40
CA VAL A 55 -3.56 0.34 5.68
C VAL A 55 -4.71 -0.65 5.57
N MET A 56 -5.88 -0.31 6.15
CA MET A 56 -7.06 -1.17 6.19
C MET A 56 -8.22 -0.56 5.41
N VAL A 57 -8.79 -1.35 4.50
CA VAL A 57 -10.09 -1.07 3.88
C VAL A 57 -11.19 -1.46 4.84
N ALA A 58 -12.21 -0.61 4.98
CA ALA A 58 -13.39 -0.93 5.80
C ALA A 58 -14.66 -0.30 5.20
N GLY A 59 -15.69 -1.10 5.05
CA GLY A 59 -17.02 -0.66 4.62
C GLY A 59 -17.97 -1.82 4.42
N ALA A 60 -19.25 -1.61 4.68
CA ALA A 60 -20.32 -2.61 4.49
C ALA A 60 -20.03 -3.99 5.13
N GLY A 61 -19.31 -4.04 6.25
CA GLY A 61 -18.92 -5.30 6.89
C GLY A 61 -17.72 -6.00 6.24
N VAL A 62 -17.11 -5.41 5.21
CA VAL A 62 -15.90 -5.93 4.54
C VAL A 62 -14.68 -5.25 5.13
N PHE A 63 -13.69 -6.04 5.50
CA PHE A 63 -12.40 -5.58 6.01
C PHE A 63 -11.29 -6.26 5.23
N ALA A 64 -10.32 -5.47 4.75
CA ALA A 64 -9.17 -5.98 4.01
C ALA A 64 -7.92 -5.16 4.32
N ARG A 65 -6.74 -5.75 4.15
CA ARG A 65 -5.46 -5.07 4.28
C ARG A 65 -4.91 -4.73 2.90
N ILE A 66 -4.39 -3.51 2.75
CA ILE A 66 -3.65 -3.09 1.57
C ILE A 66 -2.16 -3.34 1.84
N PHE A 67 -1.49 -3.94 0.85
CA PHE A 67 -0.05 -4.04 0.80
C PHE A 67 0.46 -3.24 -0.40
N ILE A 68 1.49 -2.45 -0.16
CA ILE A 68 2.24 -1.80 -1.23
C ILE A 68 3.44 -2.69 -1.52
N HIS A 69 3.46 -3.27 -2.71
CA HIS A 69 4.56 -4.11 -3.18
C HIS A 69 5.45 -3.31 -4.13
N GLU A 70 6.73 -3.51 -4.03
CA GLU A 70 7.71 -2.99 -4.98
C GLU A 70 8.32 -4.15 -5.74
N THR A 71 8.31 -4.07 -7.07
CA THR A 71 8.94 -5.05 -7.96
C THR A 71 10.45 -5.05 -7.76
N MET A 72 11.14 -6.10 -8.16
CA MET A 72 12.60 -6.11 -8.12
C MET A 72 13.19 -5.06 -9.05
N GLY A 73 12.59 -4.85 -10.22
CA GLY A 73 13.06 -3.87 -11.19
C GLY A 73 14.31 -4.33 -11.94
N ILE A 74 14.99 -3.39 -12.58
CA ILE A 74 16.19 -3.61 -13.37
C ILE A 74 17.31 -2.67 -12.95
N ASN A 75 18.54 -3.00 -13.29
CA ASN A 75 19.71 -2.12 -13.18
C ASN A 75 20.25 -1.81 -14.59
N LEU A 76 20.16 -0.56 -15.01
CA LEU A 76 20.73 -0.06 -16.28
C LEU A 76 22.14 0.51 -16.12
N GLY A 77 22.68 0.45 -14.90
CA GLY A 77 23.93 1.13 -14.58
C GLY A 77 23.77 2.65 -14.50
N THR A 78 24.90 3.35 -14.41
CA THR A 78 24.94 4.84 -14.35
C THR A 78 25.61 5.47 -15.59
N GLY A 79 25.77 4.70 -16.66
CA GLY A 79 26.40 5.10 -17.89
C GLY A 79 25.40 5.50 -18.99
N GLU A 80 25.80 5.29 -20.24
CA GLU A 80 25.05 5.69 -21.44
C GLU A 80 23.72 4.94 -21.60
N ASP A 81 23.58 3.77 -20.98
CA ASP A 81 22.35 2.96 -21.03
C ASP A 81 21.23 3.48 -20.10
N MET A 82 21.53 4.43 -19.22
CA MET A 82 20.56 5.04 -18.31
C MET A 82 19.71 6.09 -19.04
N THR A 83 18.81 5.63 -19.89
CA THR A 83 17.95 6.46 -20.73
C THR A 83 16.46 6.13 -20.55
N PRO A 84 15.55 7.08 -20.81
CA PRO A 84 14.11 6.81 -20.80
C PRO A 84 13.70 5.72 -21.79
N GLU A 85 14.36 5.65 -22.94
CA GLU A 85 14.12 4.66 -23.98
C GLU A 85 14.43 3.25 -23.47
N ASN A 86 15.53 3.07 -22.76
CA ASN A 86 15.91 1.80 -22.17
C ASN A 86 14.99 1.39 -21.01
N ILE A 87 14.48 2.32 -20.23
CA ILE A 87 13.42 2.05 -19.24
C ILE A 87 12.16 1.55 -19.97
N ALA A 88 11.72 2.25 -21.01
CA ALA A 88 10.55 1.88 -21.79
C ALA A 88 10.70 0.50 -22.46
N ALA A 89 11.86 0.21 -23.04
CA ALA A 89 12.15 -1.07 -23.68
C ALA A 89 12.18 -2.25 -22.71
N ASN A 90 12.40 -2.00 -21.43
CA ASN A 90 12.43 -3.02 -20.38
C ASN A 90 11.25 -2.91 -19.41
N TRP A 91 10.16 -2.23 -19.79
CA TRP A 91 9.05 -1.96 -18.90
C TRP A 91 8.40 -3.21 -18.30
N ASP A 92 8.32 -4.30 -19.05
CA ASP A 92 7.80 -5.57 -18.58
C ASP A 92 8.62 -6.11 -17.40
N LYS A 93 9.96 -6.00 -17.46
CA LYS A 93 10.84 -6.40 -16.37
C LYS A 93 10.77 -5.44 -15.18
N VAL A 94 10.63 -4.14 -15.44
CA VAL A 94 10.42 -3.13 -14.37
C VAL A 94 9.14 -3.43 -13.60
N SER A 95 8.11 -3.92 -14.29
CA SER A 95 6.77 -4.16 -13.75
C SER A 95 6.52 -5.61 -13.34
N ASP A 96 7.53 -6.47 -13.43
CA ASP A 96 7.40 -7.89 -13.11
C ASP A 96 7.12 -8.09 -11.62
N MET A 97 6.00 -8.75 -11.32
CA MET A 97 5.53 -8.98 -9.95
C MET A 97 6.03 -10.29 -9.33
N ASP A 98 6.73 -11.15 -10.06
CA ASP A 98 7.08 -12.50 -9.60
C ASP A 98 7.88 -12.48 -8.28
N ASP A 99 8.82 -11.54 -8.13
CA ASP A 99 9.62 -11.35 -6.92
C ASP A 99 9.25 -10.05 -6.15
N ALA A 100 8.09 -9.47 -6.44
CA ALA A 100 7.64 -8.26 -5.77
C ALA A 100 7.38 -8.51 -4.28
N ARG A 101 7.85 -7.63 -3.44
CA ARG A 101 7.72 -7.77 -1.98
C ARG A 101 7.24 -6.47 -1.32
N PRO A 102 6.48 -6.56 -0.21
CA PRO A 102 6.16 -5.38 0.57
C PRO A 102 7.42 -4.88 1.29
N LEU A 103 7.71 -3.61 1.16
CA LEU A 103 8.77 -2.94 1.91
C LEU A 103 8.17 -2.23 3.12
N GLN A 104 8.82 -2.37 4.28
CA GLN A 104 8.32 -1.83 5.54
C GLN A 104 8.82 -0.41 5.81
N ASN A 105 9.95 -0.04 5.22
CA ASN A 105 10.57 1.28 5.42
C ASN A 105 11.57 1.61 4.30
N GLY A 106 11.98 2.88 4.21
CA GLY A 106 12.91 3.34 3.18
C GLY A 106 14.31 2.71 3.26
N GLY A 107 14.72 2.19 4.41
CA GLY A 107 15.99 1.47 4.54
C GLY A 107 15.99 0.15 3.76
N GLU A 108 14.90 -0.58 3.78
CA GLU A 108 14.73 -1.82 3.00
C GLU A 108 14.78 -1.55 1.49
N GLN A 109 14.19 -0.44 1.05
CA GLN A 109 14.27 -0.01 -0.35
C GLN A 109 15.71 0.30 -0.75
N THR A 110 16.45 1.01 0.07
CA THR A 110 17.85 1.31 -0.17
C THR A 110 18.70 0.03 -0.25
N LEU A 111 18.49 -0.92 0.66
CA LEU A 111 19.18 -2.21 0.63
C LEU A 111 18.87 -3.00 -0.65
N LYS A 112 17.61 -3.01 -1.11
CA LYS A 112 17.23 -3.64 -2.37
C LYS A 112 17.98 -3.04 -3.57
N ILE A 113 18.12 -1.72 -3.61
CA ILE A 113 18.90 -1.04 -4.65
C ILE A 113 20.37 -1.50 -4.62
N PHE A 114 20.97 -1.59 -3.44
CA PHE A 114 22.34 -2.11 -3.30
C PHE A 114 22.47 -3.58 -3.74
N GLU A 115 21.48 -4.41 -3.43
CA GLU A 115 21.45 -5.80 -3.91
C GLU A 115 21.46 -5.88 -5.45
N LEU A 116 20.70 -5.01 -6.13
CA LEU A 116 20.64 -4.95 -7.59
C LEU A 116 21.95 -4.42 -8.21
N ILE A 117 22.58 -3.43 -7.59
CA ILE A 117 23.87 -2.90 -8.07
C ILE A 117 24.97 -3.98 -7.97
N ASN A 118 24.96 -4.78 -6.90
CA ASN A 118 25.99 -5.80 -6.66
C ASN A 118 25.77 -7.11 -7.46
N LYS A 119 24.58 -7.31 -8.02
CA LYS A 119 24.27 -8.48 -8.88
C LYS A 119 24.63 -8.29 -10.34
N GLY A 120 24.89 -7.08 -10.75
CA GLY A 120 25.35 -6.73 -12.11
C GLY A 120 26.85 -6.64 -12.15
#